data_bfbe7c447884e92b5ee3da42d320ac00
#
_entry.id   bfbe7c447884e92b5ee3da42d320ac00
#
_cell.length_a   1.000
_cell.length_b   1.000
_cell.length_c   1.000
_cell.angle_alpha   90.00
_cell.angle_beta   90.00
_cell.angle_gamma   90.00
#
_symmetry.space_group_name_H-M   'P 1'
#
loop_
_entity.id
_entity.type
_entity.pdbx_description
1 polymer ?
#
loop_
_entity_poly.entity_id
_entity_poly.type
_entity_poly.pdbx_seq_one_letter_code
_entity_poly.pdbx_strand_id
1 'polypeptide(L)'
;MRERKDFCTECRRETSYTLKKIKINQTIREKKYTFEITAAFCNECGGEMGIPGLMDYNMKEIDEQYRKAEEVITVEDIERLMKLYNIGKAPLSLALGFGEVTITRYLAGQVPSKEYSDIMLHALASASYMKELLDQNREKIGETAYKKAYTAATQLENLYVAVPVELLAVIAYIFSALHEVTPLTLQKLLYYIQGNYAAIYDKPLFDAPCEAWVHGPVYRNVYNLFRDFKYNPIDDDRFVPLKESALPLTPEAKEVVDRVLDTFDMYSGKVLESITHKEVPWLDARKGFLPDETSHAEISLDAMKAYFKKVDEKYNIRTEDGLREYISKML
;
A
#
# COMPACT_ATOMS: atom_id res chain seq x y z
N MET A 1 -10.12 10.28 -29.92
CA MET A 1 -10.02 11.22 -28.76
C MET A 1 -10.67 12.53 -29.19
N ARG A 2 -11.58 13.11 -28.38
CA ARG A 2 -12.09 14.46 -28.68
C ARG A 2 -10.95 15.45 -28.48
N GLU A 3 -10.66 16.27 -29.49
CA GLU A 3 -9.72 17.39 -29.40
C GLU A 3 -10.18 18.38 -28.33
N ARG A 4 -9.32 18.70 -27.36
CA ARG A 4 -9.62 19.70 -26.33
C ARG A 4 -9.45 21.07 -26.96
N LYS A 5 -10.49 21.91 -26.94
CA LYS A 5 -10.50 23.29 -27.47
C LYS A 5 -10.95 24.26 -26.41
N ASP A 6 -10.34 25.46 -26.42
CA ASP A 6 -10.74 26.58 -25.59
C ASP A 6 -10.30 27.90 -26.26
N PHE A 7 -10.74 29.04 -25.72
CA PHE A 7 -10.45 30.35 -26.29
C PHE A 7 -9.00 30.76 -26.03
N CYS A 8 -8.24 30.97 -27.10
CA CYS A 8 -6.90 31.52 -27.03
C CYS A 8 -6.96 33.06 -27.13
N THR A 9 -6.45 33.75 -26.11
CA THR A 9 -6.45 35.24 -26.06
C THR A 9 -5.56 35.87 -27.12
N GLU A 10 -4.46 35.22 -27.49
CA GLU A 10 -3.52 35.66 -28.53
C GLU A 10 -4.12 35.46 -29.94
N CYS A 11 -4.69 34.26 -30.19
CA CYS A 11 -5.31 33.99 -31.49
C CYS A 11 -6.71 34.58 -31.64
N ARG A 12 -7.34 35.01 -30.51
CA ARG A 12 -8.71 35.57 -30.42
C ARG A 12 -9.78 34.66 -31.01
N ARG A 13 -9.62 33.35 -30.87
CA ARG A 13 -10.56 32.32 -31.32
C ARG A 13 -10.38 31.03 -30.53
N GLU A 14 -11.34 30.12 -30.65
CA GLU A 14 -11.20 28.76 -30.14
C GLU A 14 -10.10 28.02 -30.90
N THR A 15 -9.14 27.47 -30.14
CA THR A 15 -8.01 26.69 -30.67
C THR A 15 -7.84 25.42 -29.85
N SER A 16 -7.25 24.41 -30.45
CA SER A 16 -6.82 23.25 -29.70
C SER A 16 -5.60 23.59 -28.83
N TYR A 17 -5.45 22.88 -27.70
CA TYR A 17 -4.34 23.10 -26.77
C TYR A 17 -3.75 21.78 -26.27
N THR A 18 -2.49 21.88 -25.83
CA THR A 18 -1.75 20.78 -25.21
C THR A 18 -1.41 21.14 -23.77
N LEU A 19 -1.65 20.20 -22.84
CA LEU A 19 -1.22 20.34 -21.46
C LEU A 19 0.24 19.88 -21.30
N LYS A 20 1.05 20.68 -20.60
CA LYS A 20 2.45 20.36 -20.30
C LYS A 20 2.74 20.64 -18.82
N LYS A 21 3.60 19.82 -18.22
CA LYS A 21 4.16 20.11 -16.90
C LYS A 21 5.26 21.16 -17.05
N ILE A 22 5.18 22.20 -16.23
CA ILE A 22 6.19 23.26 -16.16
C ILE A 22 6.61 23.46 -14.71
N LYS A 23 7.83 23.96 -14.50
CA LYS A 23 8.35 24.30 -13.18
C LYS A 23 8.20 25.79 -12.91
N ILE A 24 7.62 26.12 -11.77
CA ILE A 24 7.53 27.49 -11.27
C ILE A 24 8.29 27.62 -9.94
N ASN A 25 8.88 28.81 -9.72
CA ASN A 25 9.53 29.10 -8.46
C ASN A 25 8.68 30.07 -7.64
N GLN A 26 8.40 29.70 -6.40
CA GLN A 26 7.65 30.52 -5.45
C GLN A 26 8.44 30.66 -4.13
N THR A 27 8.27 31.81 -3.47
CA THR A 27 8.83 32.02 -2.13
C THR A 27 7.67 31.98 -1.13
N ILE A 28 7.70 31.00 -0.21
CA ILE A 28 6.71 30.85 0.85
C ILE A 28 7.45 30.93 2.19
N ARG A 29 7.03 31.84 3.08
CA ARG A 29 7.67 32.04 4.40
C ARG A 29 9.19 32.14 4.32
N GLU A 30 9.68 32.97 3.39
CA GLU A 30 11.11 33.27 3.15
C GLU A 30 11.94 32.10 2.55
N LYS A 31 11.37 30.91 2.39
CA LYS A 31 11.98 29.77 1.71
C LYS A 31 11.57 29.73 0.23
N LYS A 32 12.51 29.36 -0.63
CA LYS A 32 12.26 29.17 -2.07
C LYS A 32 11.90 27.74 -2.38
N TYR A 33 10.81 27.55 -3.12
CA TYR A 33 10.32 26.25 -3.58
C TYR A 33 10.22 26.26 -5.10
N THR A 34 10.43 25.10 -5.69
CA THR A 34 10.16 24.84 -7.10
C THR A 34 9.02 23.85 -7.18
N PHE A 35 7.90 24.27 -7.75
CA PHE A 35 6.73 23.42 -7.94
C PHE A 35 6.58 23.04 -9.39
N GLU A 36 6.12 21.82 -9.63
CA GLU A 36 5.69 21.37 -10.94
C GLU A 36 4.18 21.55 -11.05
N ILE A 37 3.75 22.33 -12.04
CA ILE A 37 2.33 22.59 -12.31
C ILE A 37 1.98 22.22 -13.75
N THR A 38 0.69 22.10 -14.05
CA THR A 38 0.19 21.87 -15.39
C THR A 38 -0.18 23.20 -16.06
N ALA A 39 0.39 23.49 -17.23
CA ALA A 39 0.02 24.64 -18.04
C ALA A 39 -0.54 24.19 -19.39
N ALA A 40 -1.48 24.95 -19.94
CA ALA A 40 -2.05 24.74 -21.26
C ALA A 40 -1.41 25.67 -22.28
N PHE A 41 -1.02 25.13 -23.43
CA PHE A 41 -0.40 25.89 -24.52
C PHE A 41 -1.21 25.74 -25.81
N CYS A 42 -1.49 26.87 -26.44
CA CYS A 42 -2.16 26.91 -27.75
C CYS A 42 -1.34 26.13 -28.80
N ASN A 43 -1.97 25.25 -29.55
CA ASN A 43 -1.27 24.49 -30.59
C ASN A 43 -0.97 25.31 -31.83
N GLU A 44 -1.57 26.52 -31.98
CA GLU A 44 -1.35 27.40 -33.12
C GLU A 44 -0.25 28.45 -32.86
N CYS A 45 -0.35 29.20 -31.76
CA CYS A 45 0.59 30.27 -31.45
C CYS A 45 1.62 29.92 -30.39
N GLY A 46 1.46 28.81 -29.68
CA GLY A 46 2.34 28.40 -28.58
C GLY A 46 2.17 29.20 -27.29
N GLY A 47 1.26 30.18 -27.25
CA GLY A 47 0.99 30.99 -26.05
C GLY A 47 0.31 30.20 -24.97
N GLU A 48 0.53 30.58 -23.69
CA GLU A 48 -0.15 30.00 -22.55
C GLU A 48 -1.64 30.35 -22.54
N MET A 49 -2.50 29.39 -22.22
CA MET A 49 -3.94 29.55 -22.22
C MET A 49 -4.52 29.34 -20.82
N GLY A 50 -5.44 30.23 -20.43
CA GLY A 50 -6.24 30.05 -19.23
C GLY A 50 -7.37 29.06 -19.49
N ILE A 51 -7.31 27.91 -18.83
CA ILE A 51 -8.32 26.85 -18.96
C ILE A 51 -9.14 26.78 -17.67
N PRO A 52 -10.51 26.76 -17.76
CA PRO A 52 -11.36 26.64 -16.58
C PRO A 52 -10.99 25.41 -15.71
N GLY A 53 -10.87 25.62 -14.40
CA GLY A 53 -10.54 24.59 -13.42
C GLY A 53 -9.06 24.21 -13.34
N LEU A 54 -8.21 24.65 -14.27
CA LEU A 54 -6.76 24.33 -14.25
C LEU A 54 -6.04 25.04 -13.10
N MET A 55 -6.49 26.26 -12.75
CA MET A 55 -5.92 26.99 -11.62
C MET A 55 -6.22 26.28 -10.29
N ASP A 56 -7.44 25.81 -10.07
CA ASP A 56 -7.82 25.10 -8.86
C ASP A 56 -7.07 23.76 -8.75
N TYR A 57 -6.90 23.06 -9.88
CA TYR A 57 -6.10 21.85 -9.96
C TYR A 57 -4.63 22.14 -9.57
N ASN A 58 -4.02 23.19 -10.13
CA ASN A 58 -2.64 23.55 -9.83
C ASN A 58 -2.45 23.99 -8.37
N MET A 59 -3.43 24.66 -7.77
CA MET A 59 -3.37 25.01 -6.35
C MET A 59 -3.31 23.76 -5.45
N LYS A 60 -4.02 22.69 -5.77
CA LYS A 60 -3.93 21.41 -5.06
C LYS A 60 -2.55 20.76 -5.25
N GLU A 61 -2.04 20.70 -6.50
CA GLU A 61 -0.70 20.16 -6.77
C GLU A 61 0.40 20.93 -6.01
N ILE A 62 0.30 22.25 -5.92
CA ILE A 62 1.25 23.10 -5.16
C ILE A 62 1.13 22.81 -3.66
N ASP A 63 -0.08 22.72 -3.09
CA ASP A 63 -0.27 22.40 -1.66
C ASP A 63 0.32 21.04 -1.31
N GLU A 64 0.08 20.01 -2.13
CA GLU A 64 0.64 18.67 -1.92
C GLU A 64 2.18 18.67 -1.98
N GLN A 65 2.76 19.33 -2.98
CA GLN A 65 4.22 19.43 -3.12
C GLN A 65 4.84 20.23 -1.97
N TYR A 66 4.18 21.31 -1.52
CA TYR A 66 4.62 22.11 -0.38
C TYR A 66 4.59 21.28 0.91
N ARG A 67 3.51 20.54 1.16
CA ARG A 67 3.39 19.66 2.34
C ARG A 67 4.46 18.58 2.34
N LYS A 68 4.74 17.96 1.19
CA LYS A 68 5.83 16.98 1.04
C LYS A 68 7.20 17.62 1.32
N ALA A 69 7.46 18.82 0.79
CA ALA A 69 8.72 19.52 0.99
C ALA A 69 8.96 19.95 2.46
N GLU A 70 7.91 20.26 3.20
CA GLU A 70 7.97 20.59 4.63
C GLU A 70 7.75 19.37 5.53
N GLU A 71 7.57 18.17 4.94
CA GLU A 71 7.30 16.92 5.66
C GLU A 71 6.12 17.06 6.64
N VAL A 72 5.04 17.71 6.20
CA VAL A 72 3.82 17.86 6.99
C VAL A 72 2.67 17.06 6.39
N ILE A 73 1.76 16.64 7.26
CA ILE A 73 0.61 15.79 6.91
C ILE A 73 -0.23 16.42 5.77
N THR A 74 -0.69 15.59 4.85
CA THR A 74 -1.54 15.99 3.74
C THR A 74 -3.01 16.10 4.16
N VAL A 75 -3.84 16.75 3.35
CA VAL A 75 -5.30 16.77 3.56
C VAL A 75 -5.86 15.36 3.47
N GLU A 76 -5.37 14.58 2.51
CA GLU A 76 -5.78 13.19 2.31
C GLU A 76 -5.47 12.31 3.54
N ASP A 77 -4.31 12.48 4.16
CA ASP A 77 -3.95 11.75 5.38
C ASP A 77 -4.84 12.13 6.57
N ILE A 78 -5.27 13.38 6.68
CA ILE A 78 -6.24 13.79 7.70
C ILE A 78 -7.61 13.14 7.44
N GLU A 79 -8.04 13.05 6.18
CA GLU A 79 -9.27 12.35 5.81
C GLU A 79 -9.18 10.85 6.10
N ARG A 80 -8.01 10.22 5.82
CA ARG A 80 -7.72 8.82 6.20
C ARG A 80 -7.82 8.62 7.70
N LEU A 81 -7.24 9.49 8.50
CA LEU A 81 -7.30 9.45 9.96
C LEU A 81 -8.74 9.43 10.47
N MET A 82 -9.60 10.28 9.88
CA MET A 82 -11.02 10.31 10.21
C MET A 82 -11.74 9.02 9.86
N LYS A 83 -11.47 8.45 8.69
CA LYS A 83 -12.06 7.18 8.24
C LYS A 83 -11.55 6.02 9.08
N LEU A 84 -10.23 5.93 9.29
CA LEU A 84 -9.55 4.86 10.01
C LEU A 84 -10.11 4.66 11.40
N TYR A 85 -10.35 5.77 12.11
CA TYR A 85 -10.87 5.75 13.47
C TYR A 85 -12.38 6.04 13.57
N ASN A 86 -13.08 6.12 12.43
CA ASN A 86 -14.53 6.41 12.39
C ASN A 86 -14.91 7.61 13.27
N ILE A 87 -14.18 8.70 13.14
CA ILE A 87 -14.25 9.88 14.00
C ILE A 87 -14.50 11.15 13.17
N GLY A 88 -15.39 12.03 13.64
CA GLY A 88 -15.68 13.30 12.97
C GLY A 88 -14.64 14.38 13.21
N LYS A 89 -14.69 15.49 12.46
CA LYS A 89 -13.72 16.60 12.48
C LYS A 89 -13.49 17.19 13.87
N ALA A 90 -14.57 17.60 14.55
CA ALA A 90 -14.48 18.20 15.88
C ALA A 90 -14.02 17.21 16.96
N PRO A 91 -14.58 15.98 17.06
CA PRO A 91 -14.07 14.97 17.97
C PRO A 91 -12.61 14.59 17.71
N LEU A 92 -12.16 14.52 16.43
CA LEU A 92 -10.76 14.24 16.11
C LEU A 92 -9.86 15.39 16.61
N SER A 93 -10.23 16.67 16.37
CA SER A 93 -9.49 17.80 16.89
C SER A 93 -9.27 17.69 18.40
N LEU A 94 -10.34 17.40 19.14
CA LEU A 94 -10.30 17.28 20.59
C LEU A 94 -9.50 16.06 21.05
N ALA A 95 -9.62 14.93 20.35
CA ALA A 95 -8.86 13.70 20.62
C ALA A 95 -7.34 13.93 20.49
N LEU A 96 -6.92 14.67 19.49
CA LEU A 96 -5.51 15.04 19.26
C LEU A 96 -5.00 16.14 20.23
N GLY A 97 -5.86 16.63 21.13
CA GLY A 97 -5.51 17.72 22.05
C GLY A 97 -5.54 19.10 21.41
N PHE A 98 -6.15 19.25 20.22
CA PHE A 98 -6.25 20.52 19.51
C PHE A 98 -7.53 21.29 19.88
N GLY A 99 -7.64 22.53 19.39
CA GLY A 99 -8.92 23.27 19.43
C GLY A 99 -9.95 22.64 18.50
N GLU A 100 -11.23 22.67 18.88
CA GLU A 100 -12.35 21.97 18.23
C GLU A 100 -12.45 22.17 16.70
N VAL A 101 -12.12 23.36 16.18
CA VAL A 101 -12.21 23.68 14.76
C VAL A 101 -10.91 23.46 13.96
N THR A 102 -9.85 22.96 14.60
CA THR A 102 -8.50 22.88 14.00
C THR A 102 -8.48 21.95 12.80
N ILE A 103 -9.01 20.74 12.91
CA ILE A 103 -9.08 19.80 11.77
C ILE A 103 -9.93 20.36 10.64
N THR A 104 -11.02 21.06 10.94
CA THR A 104 -11.84 21.71 9.90
C THR A 104 -11.05 22.74 9.08
N ARG A 105 -10.16 23.51 9.75
CA ARG A 105 -9.27 24.48 9.06
C ARG A 105 -8.23 23.78 8.19
N TYR A 106 -7.66 22.69 8.66
CA TYR A 106 -6.66 21.92 7.91
C TYR A 106 -7.25 21.26 6.67
N LEU A 107 -8.49 20.74 6.77
CA LEU A 107 -9.23 20.21 5.63
C LEU A 107 -9.65 21.32 4.63
N ALA A 108 -9.72 22.57 5.09
CA ALA A 108 -9.99 23.74 4.23
C ALA A 108 -8.68 24.31 3.61
N GLY A 109 -7.53 23.64 3.76
CA GLY A 109 -6.27 24.03 3.13
C GLY A 109 -5.28 24.76 4.05
N GLN A 110 -5.62 25.05 5.32
CA GLN A 110 -4.64 25.60 6.24
C GLN A 110 -3.53 24.56 6.52
N VAL A 111 -2.27 24.94 6.38
CA VAL A 111 -1.12 24.08 6.67
C VAL A 111 -0.89 24.01 8.18
N PRO A 112 -0.80 22.80 8.78
CA PRO A 112 -0.50 22.63 10.19
C PRO A 112 0.93 23.06 10.54
N SER A 113 1.19 23.30 11.85
CA SER A 113 2.56 23.33 12.36
C SER A 113 3.20 21.94 12.28
N LYS A 114 4.53 21.88 12.29
CA LYS A 114 5.25 20.59 12.30
C LYS A 114 4.84 19.74 13.51
N GLU A 115 4.74 20.35 14.70
CA GLU A 115 4.29 19.66 15.92
C GLU A 115 2.92 19.00 15.77
N TYR A 116 1.93 19.74 15.26
CA TYR A 116 0.57 19.19 15.06
C TYR A 116 0.53 18.16 13.94
N SER A 117 1.35 18.33 12.92
CA SER A 117 1.53 17.35 11.86
C SER A 117 2.08 16.05 12.40
N ASP A 118 3.14 16.10 13.22
CA ASP A 118 3.80 14.92 13.78
C ASP A 118 2.84 14.13 14.70
N ILE A 119 1.99 14.81 15.48
CA ILE A 119 0.95 14.16 16.29
C ILE A 119 -0.03 13.39 15.37
N MET A 120 -0.50 14.02 14.30
CA MET A 120 -1.44 13.39 13.35
C MET A 120 -0.80 12.23 12.59
N LEU A 121 0.43 12.37 12.12
CA LEU A 121 1.18 11.31 11.45
C LEU A 121 1.45 10.14 12.38
N HIS A 122 1.78 10.40 13.64
CA HIS A 122 1.97 9.35 14.64
C HIS A 122 0.64 8.63 14.95
N ALA A 123 -0.47 9.36 15.06
CA ALA A 123 -1.78 8.75 15.25
C ALA A 123 -2.22 7.93 14.01
N LEU A 124 -1.83 8.35 12.80
CA LEU A 124 -2.08 7.59 11.57
C LEU A 124 -1.27 6.27 11.56
N ALA A 125 -0.03 6.31 12.02
CA ALA A 125 0.88 5.15 12.03
C ALA A 125 0.65 4.19 13.21
N SER A 126 0.03 4.63 14.31
CA SER A 126 -0.07 3.85 15.56
C SER A 126 -1.46 3.92 16.18
N ALA A 127 -2.19 2.80 16.10
CA ALA A 127 -3.50 2.68 16.76
C ALA A 127 -3.41 2.73 18.29
N SER A 128 -2.32 2.22 18.89
CA SER A 128 -2.08 2.34 20.34
C SER A 128 -1.89 3.78 20.76
N TYR A 129 -1.12 4.56 20.00
CA TYR A 129 -0.96 5.99 20.26
C TYR A 129 -2.28 6.75 20.13
N MET A 130 -3.10 6.44 19.13
CA MET A 130 -4.44 7.03 19.01
C MET A 130 -5.34 6.68 20.21
N LYS A 131 -5.26 5.47 20.75
CA LYS A 131 -5.99 5.09 21.96
C LYS A 131 -5.54 5.89 23.20
N GLU A 132 -4.23 6.07 23.35
CA GLU A 132 -3.68 6.92 24.42
C GLU A 132 -4.21 8.35 24.33
N LEU A 133 -4.23 8.95 23.14
CA LEU A 133 -4.76 10.29 22.91
C LEU A 133 -6.28 10.38 23.21
N LEU A 134 -7.04 9.36 22.80
CA LEU A 134 -8.47 9.26 23.10
C LEU A 134 -8.71 9.20 24.62
N ASP A 135 -7.94 8.40 25.35
CA ASP A 135 -8.05 8.27 26.80
C ASP A 135 -7.65 9.56 27.54
N GLN A 136 -6.54 10.20 27.14
CA GLN A 136 -6.08 11.46 27.71
C GLN A 136 -7.07 12.60 27.54
N ASN A 137 -7.81 12.61 26.42
CA ASN A 137 -8.75 13.69 26.10
C ASN A 137 -10.22 13.26 26.22
N ARG A 138 -10.51 12.13 26.87
CA ARG A 138 -11.85 11.53 26.95
C ARG A 138 -12.93 12.50 27.40
N GLU A 139 -12.64 13.33 28.41
CA GLU A 139 -13.63 14.30 28.95
C GLU A 139 -14.02 15.39 27.96
N LYS A 140 -13.18 15.65 26.94
CA LYS A 140 -13.43 16.65 25.90
C LYS A 140 -14.22 16.08 24.72
N ILE A 141 -14.26 14.76 24.58
CA ILE A 141 -14.85 14.04 23.46
C ILE A 141 -16.22 13.50 23.89
N GLY A 142 -17.25 13.68 23.06
CA GLY A 142 -18.55 13.08 23.33
C GLY A 142 -18.46 11.54 23.39
N GLU A 143 -19.12 10.92 24.35
CA GLU A 143 -19.05 9.48 24.66
C GLU A 143 -19.27 8.58 23.42
N THR A 144 -20.17 8.96 22.52
CA THR A 144 -20.43 8.19 21.30
C THR A 144 -19.25 8.23 20.33
N ALA A 145 -18.60 9.38 20.15
CA ALA A 145 -17.45 9.53 19.28
C ALA A 145 -16.23 8.79 19.88
N TYR A 146 -16.02 8.93 21.18
CA TYR A 146 -14.98 8.18 21.91
C TYR A 146 -15.13 6.66 21.70
N LYS A 147 -16.32 6.09 22.00
CA LYS A 147 -16.55 4.65 21.84
C LYS A 147 -16.30 4.15 20.43
N LYS A 148 -16.79 4.88 19.42
CA LYS A 148 -16.57 4.50 18.01
C LYS A 148 -15.07 4.50 17.66
N ALA A 149 -14.37 5.58 17.99
CA ALA A 149 -12.95 5.71 17.68
C ALA A 149 -12.09 4.70 18.44
N TYR A 150 -12.37 4.49 19.71
CA TYR A 150 -11.66 3.52 20.56
C TYR A 150 -11.87 2.07 20.06
N THR A 151 -13.10 1.74 19.66
CA THR A 151 -13.40 0.43 19.06
C THR A 151 -12.65 0.23 17.75
N ALA A 152 -12.64 1.24 16.86
CA ALA A 152 -11.90 1.18 15.60
C ALA A 152 -10.39 1.02 15.85
N ALA A 153 -9.82 1.80 16.76
CA ALA A 153 -8.39 1.69 17.14
C ALA A 153 -8.06 0.30 17.71
N THR A 154 -8.93 -0.26 18.55
CA THR A 154 -8.74 -1.61 19.09
C THR A 154 -8.81 -2.68 17.99
N GLN A 155 -9.72 -2.53 17.03
CA GLN A 155 -9.81 -3.44 15.89
C GLN A 155 -8.55 -3.37 15.03
N LEU A 156 -7.99 -2.18 14.81
CA LEU A 156 -6.73 -1.99 14.09
C LEU A 156 -5.54 -2.60 14.81
N GLU A 157 -5.42 -2.38 16.11
CA GLU A 157 -4.37 -3.02 16.94
C GLU A 157 -4.40 -4.55 16.81
N ASN A 158 -5.60 -5.12 16.92
CA ASN A 158 -5.78 -6.57 16.84
C ASN A 158 -5.62 -7.14 15.44
N LEU A 159 -5.70 -6.29 14.41
CA LEU A 159 -5.63 -6.73 13.01
C LEU A 159 -4.32 -7.45 12.69
N TYR A 160 -3.21 -6.97 13.27
CA TYR A 160 -1.86 -7.49 12.99
C TYR A 160 -1.31 -8.44 14.05
N VAL A 161 -1.96 -8.59 15.21
CA VAL A 161 -1.45 -9.40 16.33
C VAL A 161 -1.21 -10.87 15.96
N ALA A 162 -2.01 -11.40 15.04
CA ALA A 162 -1.92 -12.79 14.60
C ALA A 162 -0.87 -13.03 13.48
N VAL A 163 -0.19 -11.99 13.01
CA VAL A 163 0.77 -12.09 11.90
C VAL A 163 2.16 -11.73 12.40
N PRO A 164 3.18 -12.59 12.21
CA PRO A 164 4.56 -12.30 12.60
C PRO A 164 5.07 -10.98 11.98
N VAL A 165 5.91 -10.25 12.71
CA VAL A 165 6.43 -8.94 12.27
C VAL A 165 7.25 -9.05 10.98
N GLU A 166 8.00 -10.12 10.79
CA GLU A 166 8.77 -10.40 9.58
C GLU A 166 7.84 -10.59 8.37
N LEU A 167 6.71 -11.28 8.56
CA LEU A 167 5.70 -11.47 7.51
C LEU A 167 4.99 -10.15 7.19
N LEU A 168 4.70 -9.33 8.20
CA LEU A 168 4.15 -7.98 7.99
C LEU A 168 5.14 -7.11 7.20
N ALA A 169 6.44 -7.19 7.49
CA ALA A 169 7.48 -6.46 6.75
C ALA A 169 7.51 -6.86 5.27
N VAL A 170 7.40 -8.17 4.97
CA VAL A 170 7.32 -8.67 3.58
C VAL A 170 6.05 -8.15 2.89
N ILE A 171 4.89 -8.20 3.56
CA ILE A 171 3.61 -7.70 3.01
C ILE A 171 3.70 -6.20 2.75
N ALA A 172 4.22 -5.42 3.70
CA ALA A 172 4.41 -3.97 3.56
C ALA A 172 5.29 -3.65 2.34
N TYR A 173 6.38 -4.39 2.18
CA TYR A 173 7.30 -4.23 1.05
C TYR A 173 6.61 -4.56 -0.28
N ILE A 174 5.86 -5.66 -0.37
CA ILE A 174 5.07 -6.02 -1.57
C ILE A 174 4.12 -4.88 -1.95
N PHE A 175 3.39 -4.32 -0.98
CA PHE A 175 2.47 -3.21 -1.24
C PHE A 175 3.16 -1.91 -1.66
N SER A 176 4.39 -1.68 -1.23
CA SER A 176 5.17 -0.51 -1.66
C SER A 176 5.76 -0.68 -3.07
N ALA A 177 6.05 -1.92 -3.47
CA ALA A 177 6.68 -2.24 -4.75
C ALA A 177 5.67 -2.43 -5.89
N LEU A 178 4.48 -2.97 -5.61
CA LEU A 178 3.45 -3.27 -6.61
C LEU A 178 2.26 -2.31 -6.49
N HIS A 179 1.77 -1.81 -7.64
CA HIS A 179 0.62 -0.91 -7.69
C HIS A 179 -0.69 -1.57 -7.27
N GLU A 180 -0.90 -2.83 -7.66
CA GLU A 180 -2.11 -3.58 -7.39
C GLU A 180 -1.78 -5.01 -6.96
N VAL A 181 -2.33 -5.43 -5.83
CA VAL A 181 -2.16 -6.78 -5.29
C VAL A 181 -3.52 -7.32 -4.85
N THR A 182 -3.94 -8.45 -5.42
CA THR A 182 -5.15 -9.15 -4.95
C THR A 182 -4.81 -10.12 -3.82
N PRO A 183 -5.79 -10.52 -2.97
CA PRO A 183 -5.54 -11.53 -1.93
C PRO A 183 -4.95 -12.84 -2.47
N LEU A 184 -5.40 -13.29 -3.64
CA LEU A 184 -4.87 -14.51 -4.26
C LEU A 184 -3.41 -14.34 -4.69
N THR A 185 -3.07 -13.25 -5.37
CA THR A 185 -1.70 -12.93 -5.78
C THR A 185 -0.77 -12.84 -4.57
N LEU A 186 -1.19 -12.14 -3.51
CA LEU A 186 -0.42 -12.00 -2.28
C LEU A 186 -0.03 -13.36 -1.69
N GLN A 187 -0.98 -14.29 -1.58
CA GLN A 187 -0.72 -15.63 -1.03
C GLN A 187 0.34 -16.39 -1.84
N LYS A 188 0.28 -16.28 -3.17
CA LYS A 188 1.26 -16.97 -4.04
C LYS A 188 2.64 -16.32 -3.97
N LEU A 189 2.72 -14.99 -3.96
CA LEU A 189 3.98 -14.29 -3.76
C LEU A 189 4.64 -14.68 -2.44
N LEU A 190 3.88 -14.70 -1.34
CA LEU A 190 4.39 -15.10 -0.02
C LEU A 190 4.92 -16.55 -0.02
N TYR A 191 4.23 -17.48 -0.69
CA TYR A 191 4.69 -18.86 -0.82
C TYR A 191 6.01 -18.94 -1.58
N TYR A 192 6.14 -18.25 -2.72
CA TYR A 192 7.39 -18.24 -3.49
C TYR A 192 8.53 -17.54 -2.76
N ILE A 193 8.27 -16.44 -2.07
CA ILE A 193 9.25 -15.73 -1.26
C ILE A 193 9.79 -16.64 -0.15
N GLN A 194 8.90 -17.27 0.62
CA GLN A 194 9.29 -18.17 1.71
C GLN A 194 10.08 -19.37 1.19
N GLY A 195 9.60 -20.02 0.11
CA GLY A 195 10.23 -21.19 -0.48
C GLY A 195 11.64 -20.90 -1.03
N ASN A 196 11.78 -19.82 -1.79
CA ASN A 196 13.08 -19.38 -2.31
C ASN A 196 14.03 -19.00 -1.17
N TYR A 197 13.58 -18.21 -0.19
CA TYR A 197 14.41 -17.83 0.94
C TYR A 197 14.89 -19.06 1.74
N ALA A 198 13.97 -19.98 2.05
CA ALA A 198 14.31 -21.20 2.80
C ALA A 198 15.28 -22.11 2.03
N ALA A 199 15.17 -22.19 0.70
CA ALA A 199 16.11 -22.96 -0.12
C ALA A 199 17.50 -22.35 -0.14
N ILE A 200 17.61 -21.02 -0.23
CA ILE A 200 18.86 -20.28 -0.38
C ILE A 200 19.61 -20.17 0.96
N TYR A 201 18.89 -19.87 2.06
CA TYR A 201 19.49 -19.54 3.35
C TYR A 201 19.33 -20.63 4.42
N ASP A 202 18.68 -21.75 4.09
CA ASP A 202 18.44 -22.92 4.95
C ASP A 202 17.64 -22.62 6.24
N LYS A 203 16.90 -21.52 6.26
CA LYS A 203 16.06 -21.06 7.38
C LYS A 203 14.79 -20.38 6.85
N PRO A 204 13.70 -20.32 7.64
CA PRO A 204 12.52 -19.54 7.24
C PRO A 204 12.84 -18.04 7.20
N LEU A 205 12.14 -17.29 6.33
CA LEU A 205 12.12 -15.84 6.37
C LEU A 205 11.19 -15.35 7.48
N PHE A 206 10.06 -16.02 7.65
CA PHE A 206 9.08 -15.76 8.70
C PHE A 206 8.49 -17.07 9.22
N ASP A 207 8.02 -17.04 10.47
CA ASP A 207 7.41 -18.20 11.13
C ASP A 207 5.88 -18.11 11.01
N ALA A 208 5.30 -18.75 9.99
CA ALA A 208 3.88 -18.84 9.76
C ALA A 208 3.52 -20.14 9.06
N PRO A 209 2.49 -20.88 9.53
CA PRO A 209 2.06 -22.11 8.90
C PRO A 209 1.45 -21.83 7.52
N CYS A 210 1.86 -22.62 6.53
CA CYS A 210 1.34 -22.60 5.18
C CYS A 210 0.39 -23.78 4.99
N GLU A 211 -0.83 -23.54 4.50
CA GLU A 211 -1.85 -24.57 4.29
C GLU A 211 -2.11 -24.82 2.81
N ALA A 212 -2.42 -26.09 2.47
CA ALA A 212 -2.72 -26.51 1.10
C ALA A 212 -4.23 -26.40 0.81
N TRP A 213 -4.71 -25.18 0.53
CA TRP A 213 -6.10 -24.94 0.18
C TRP A 213 -6.42 -25.30 -1.28
N VAL A 214 -7.72 -25.30 -1.62
CA VAL A 214 -8.19 -25.56 -3.00
C VAL A 214 -7.53 -24.64 -4.03
N HIS A 215 -7.34 -23.37 -3.69
CA HIS A 215 -6.71 -22.38 -4.56
C HIS A 215 -5.19 -22.26 -4.36
N GLY A 216 -4.53 -23.33 -3.90
CA GLY A 216 -3.07 -23.37 -3.71
C GLY A 216 -2.63 -23.04 -2.28
N PRO A 217 -1.32 -22.82 -2.06
CA PRO A 217 -0.75 -22.48 -0.76
C PRO A 217 -1.32 -21.19 -0.17
N VAL A 218 -1.65 -21.21 1.16
CA VAL A 218 -2.26 -20.09 1.87
C VAL A 218 -1.68 -19.94 3.28
N TYR A 219 -1.32 -18.74 3.66
CA TYR A 219 -1.06 -18.32 5.03
C TYR A 219 -2.38 -17.80 5.64
N ARG A 220 -3.04 -18.63 6.46
CA ARG A 220 -4.41 -18.37 6.96
C ARG A 220 -4.55 -17.01 7.65
N ASN A 221 -3.57 -16.61 8.47
CA ASN A 221 -3.63 -15.34 9.19
C ASN A 221 -3.63 -14.15 8.23
N VAL A 222 -2.83 -14.22 7.16
CA VAL A 222 -2.82 -13.23 6.08
C VAL A 222 -4.13 -13.25 5.28
N TYR A 223 -4.65 -14.47 4.98
CA TYR A 223 -5.94 -14.58 4.31
C TYR A 223 -7.06 -13.89 5.10
N ASN A 224 -7.11 -14.08 6.42
CA ASN A 224 -8.12 -13.47 7.28
C ASN A 224 -8.08 -11.94 7.27
N LEU A 225 -6.90 -11.33 7.08
CA LEU A 225 -6.75 -9.88 6.95
C LEU A 225 -7.41 -9.35 5.67
N PHE A 226 -7.29 -10.07 4.57
CA PHE A 226 -7.60 -9.55 3.24
C PHE A 226 -8.78 -10.25 2.54
N ARG A 227 -9.44 -11.21 3.17
CA ARG A 227 -10.52 -12.03 2.56
C ARG A 227 -11.70 -11.22 2.03
N ASP A 228 -11.98 -10.06 2.66
CA ASP A 228 -13.13 -9.23 2.30
C ASP A 228 -12.96 -8.54 0.94
N PHE A 229 -11.73 -8.44 0.45
CA PHE A 229 -11.43 -7.91 -0.91
C PHE A 229 -11.78 -8.90 -2.01
N LYS A 230 -11.89 -10.21 -1.71
CA LYS A 230 -12.23 -11.27 -2.69
C LYS A 230 -11.28 -11.28 -3.88
N TYR A 231 -11.73 -10.76 -5.03
CA TYR A 231 -10.97 -10.69 -6.29
C TYR A 231 -10.42 -9.31 -6.59
N ASN A 232 -10.80 -8.31 -5.79
CA ASN A 232 -10.38 -6.93 -5.99
C ASN A 232 -8.97 -6.70 -5.42
N PRO A 233 -8.24 -5.70 -5.92
CA PRO A 233 -7.02 -5.24 -5.30
C PRO A 233 -7.25 -4.85 -3.82
N ILE A 234 -6.22 -5.05 -3.01
CA ILE A 234 -6.22 -4.67 -1.60
C ILE A 234 -6.00 -3.15 -1.54
N ASP A 235 -7.11 -2.41 -1.54
CA ASP A 235 -7.13 -0.95 -1.45
C ASP A 235 -8.07 -0.52 -0.31
N ASP A 236 -7.50 -0.35 0.88
CA ASP A 236 -8.25 0.03 2.09
C ASP A 236 -7.35 0.86 2.99
N ASP A 237 -7.90 1.96 3.50
CA ASP A 237 -7.22 2.92 4.38
C ASP A 237 -6.66 2.26 5.66
N ARG A 238 -7.24 1.14 6.11
CA ARG A 238 -6.76 0.36 7.27
C ARG A 238 -5.35 -0.22 7.06
N PHE A 239 -4.93 -0.43 5.81
CA PHE A 239 -3.63 -1.00 5.46
C PHE A 239 -2.61 0.05 5.02
N VAL A 240 -3.00 1.33 4.99
CA VAL A 240 -2.06 2.43 4.72
C VAL A 240 -0.91 2.47 5.74
N PRO A 241 -1.14 2.32 7.05
CA PRO A 241 -0.04 2.24 8.02
C PRO A 241 0.93 1.09 7.73
N LEU A 242 0.43 -0.03 7.18
CA LEU A 242 1.28 -1.14 6.75
C LEU A 242 2.05 -0.80 5.46
N LYS A 243 1.41 -0.16 4.49
CA LYS A 243 2.04 0.28 3.23
C LYS A 243 3.12 1.35 3.47
N GLU A 244 2.92 2.22 4.45
CA GLU A 244 3.82 3.33 4.79
C GLU A 244 4.80 2.97 5.92
N SER A 245 4.60 1.81 6.58
CA SER A 245 5.50 1.39 7.66
C SER A 245 6.88 1.04 7.08
N ALA A 246 7.90 1.71 7.60
CA ALA A 246 9.30 1.39 7.31
C ALA A 246 9.75 0.14 8.10
N LEU A 247 9.00 -0.97 8.00
CA LEU A 247 9.47 -2.24 8.55
C LEU A 247 10.64 -2.72 7.69
N PRO A 248 11.88 -2.69 8.17
CA PRO A 248 13.03 -2.99 7.34
C PRO A 248 13.10 -4.49 7.05
N LEU A 249 13.27 -4.84 5.79
CA LEU A 249 13.76 -6.17 5.41
C LEU A 249 15.27 -6.22 5.60
N THR A 250 15.80 -7.38 5.99
CA THR A 250 17.23 -7.59 5.89
C THR A 250 17.67 -7.56 4.42
N PRO A 251 18.95 -7.24 4.11
CA PRO A 251 19.43 -7.24 2.73
C PRO A 251 19.15 -8.55 1.99
N GLU A 252 19.32 -9.69 2.66
CA GLU A 252 19.07 -11.02 2.11
C GLU A 252 17.56 -11.23 1.82
N ALA A 253 16.70 -10.79 2.72
CA ALA A 253 15.26 -10.88 2.54
C ALA A 253 14.81 -10.01 1.36
N LYS A 254 15.32 -8.76 1.31
CA LYS A 254 15.01 -7.83 0.24
C LYS A 254 15.42 -8.37 -1.13
N GLU A 255 16.64 -8.94 -1.25
CA GLU A 255 17.12 -9.54 -2.51
C GLU A 255 16.18 -10.64 -3.02
N VAL A 256 15.71 -11.52 -2.14
CA VAL A 256 14.79 -12.60 -2.53
C VAL A 256 13.42 -12.04 -2.89
N VAL A 257 12.90 -11.08 -2.12
CA VAL A 257 11.59 -10.47 -2.39
C VAL A 257 11.63 -9.74 -3.74
N ASP A 258 12.63 -8.90 -3.99
CA ASP A 258 12.77 -8.17 -5.27
C ASP A 258 12.78 -9.16 -6.44
N ARG A 259 13.61 -10.19 -6.39
CA ARG A 259 13.72 -11.21 -7.46
C ARG A 259 12.39 -11.92 -7.71
N VAL A 260 11.65 -12.27 -6.66
CA VAL A 260 10.33 -12.88 -6.80
C VAL A 260 9.35 -11.88 -7.43
N LEU A 261 9.32 -10.62 -6.97
CA LEU A 261 8.42 -9.61 -7.52
C LEU A 261 8.74 -9.34 -8.99
N ASP A 262 10.01 -9.11 -9.37
CA ASP A 262 10.44 -8.85 -10.74
C ASP A 262 10.15 -10.02 -11.70
N THR A 263 10.04 -11.24 -11.16
CA THR A 263 9.71 -12.42 -11.95
C THR A 263 8.20 -12.64 -12.08
N PHE A 264 7.44 -12.34 -11.02
CA PHE A 264 6.03 -12.77 -10.92
C PHE A 264 5.02 -11.65 -11.11
N ASP A 265 5.40 -10.36 -11.16
CA ASP A 265 4.52 -9.21 -11.31
C ASP A 265 3.64 -9.26 -12.57
N MET A 266 4.17 -9.88 -13.64
CA MET A 266 3.45 -10.05 -14.91
C MET A 266 2.37 -11.14 -14.89
N TYR A 267 2.31 -11.98 -13.84
CA TYR A 267 1.38 -13.11 -13.76
C TYR A 267 0.20 -12.81 -12.84
N SER A 268 -1.00 -13.08 -13.33
CA SER A 268 -2.19 -13.00 -12.49
C SER A 268 -2.19 -14.08 -11.39
N GLY A 269 -2.91 -13.82 -10.31
CA GLY A 269 -3.06 -14.79 -9.22
C GLY A 269 -3.58 -16.16 -9.70
N LYS A 270 -4.39 -16.22 -10.78
CA LYS A 270 -4.86 -17.46 -11.38
C LYS A 270 -3.77 -18.24 -12.11
N VAL A 271 -2.86 -17.56 -12.78
CA VAL A 271 -1.70 -18.20 -13.39
C VAL A 271 -0.80 -18.78 -12.30
N LEU A 272 -0.51 -18.01 -11.26
CA LEU A 272 0.29 -18.48 -10.12
C LEU A 272 -0.38 -19.64 -9.38
N GLU A 273 -1.70 -19.63 -9.21
CA GLU A 273 -2.48 -20.77 -8.70
C GLU A 273 -2.23 -22.02 -9.53
N SER A 274 -2.37 -21.92 -10.87
CA SER A 274 -2.15 -23.02 -11.80
C SER A 274 -0.74 -23.62 -11.70
N ILE A 275 0.28 -22.80 -11.47
CA ILE A 275 1.67 -23.26 -11.29
C ILE A 275 1.80 -23.98 -9.96
N THR A 276 1.33 -23.41 -8.86
CA THR A 276 1.43 -24.02 -7.52
C THR A 276 0.72 -25.37 -7.43
N HIS A 277 -0.32 -25.59 -8.24
CA HIS A 277 -1.04 -26.87 -8.32
C HIS A 277 -0.21 -27.99 -9.00
N LYS A 278 0.87 -27.68 -9.68
CA LYS A 278 1.79 -28.64 -10.27
C LYS A 278 2.99 -28.93 -9.34
N GLU A 279 3.15 -28.21 -8.24
CA GLU A 279 4.29 -28.29 -7.35
C GLU A 279 4.09 -29.35 -6.26
N VAL A 280 5.16 -30.12 -6.02
CA VAL A 280 5.17 -31.26 -5.09
C VAL A 280 4.73 -30.89 -3.69
N PRO A 281 5.14 -29.76 -3.08
CA PRO A 281 4.73 -29.45 -1.70
C PRO A 281 3.21 -29.34 -1.54
N TRP A 282 2.52 -28.72 -2.49
CA TRP A 282 1.07 -28.63 -2.46
C TRP A 282 0.39 -29.95 -2.81
N LEU A 283 0.87 -30.65 -3.83
CA LEU A 283 0.34 -31.97 -4.23
C LEU A 283 0.45 -33.01 -3.12
N ASP A 284 1.61 -33.07 -2.44
CA ASP A 284 1.86 -34.02 -1.37
C ASP A 284 0.99 -33.72 -0.13
N ALA A 285 0.84 -32.44 0.24
CA ALA A 285 -0.01 -32.04 1.35
C ALA A 285 -1.50 -32.35 1.08
N ARG A 286 -1.92 -32.37 -0.18
CA ARG A 286 -3.30 -32.69 -0.56
C ARG A 286 -3.55 -34.18 -0.91
N LYS A 287 -2.60 -35.06 -0.68
CA LYS A 287 -2.80 -36.48 -0.90
C LYS A 287 -4.01 -37.01 -0.09
N GLY A 288 -4.97 -37.61 -0.78
CA GLY A 288 -6.19 -38.15 -0.18
C GLY A 288 -7.38 -37.19 -0.18
N PHE A 289 -7.22 -35.93 -0.57
CA PHE A 289 -8.32 -34.99 -0.76
C PHE A 289 -8.79 -34.98 -2.22
N LEU A 290 -10.09 -34.76 -2.44
CA LEU A 290 -10.61 -34.48 -3.79
C LEU A 290 -10.13 -33.09 -4.27
N PRO A 291 -10.11 -32.82 -5.58
CA PRO A 291 -9.61 -31.56 -6.13
C PRO A 291 -10.29 -30.30 -5.57
N ASP A 292 -11.60 -30.36 -5.34
CA ASP A 292 -12.46 -29.28 -4.83
C ASP A 292 -12.75 -29.39 -3.32
N GLU A 293 -12.20 -30.39 -2.64
CA GLU A 293 -12.40 -30.60 -1.22
C GLU A 293 -11.58 -29.60 -0.40
N THR A 294 -12.22 -28.96 0.59
CA THR A 294 -11.54 -28.06 1.52
C THR A 294 -10.49 -28.82 2.33
N SER A 295 -9.27 -28.32 2.35
CA SER A 295 -8.16 -28.88 3.12
C SER A 295 -7.53 -27.79 3.99
N HIS A 296 -7.10 -28.20 5.17
CA HIS A 296 -6.25 -27.42 6.08
C HIS A 296 -4.93 -28.13 6.33
N ALA A 297 -4.57 -29.07 5.46
CA ALA A 297 -3.30 -29.78 5.55
C ALA A 297 -2.15 -28.79 5.43
N GLU A 298 -1.15 -28.95 6.29
CA GLU A 298 0.02 -28.08 6.32
C GLU A 298 1.00 -28.45 5.21
N ILE A 299 1.51 -27.45 4.52
CA ILE A 299 2.71 -27.55 3.70
C ILE A 299 3.89 -27.26 4.61
N SER A 300 4.60 -28.29 5.08
CA SER A 300 5.71 -28.08 5.99
C SER A 300 6.83 -27.27 5.33
N LEU A 301 7.52 -26.45 6.15
CA LEU A 301 8.68 -25.68 5.69
C LEU A 301 9.77 -26.58 5.10
N ASP A 302 9.98 -27.77 5.68
CA ASP A 302 10.97 -28.72 5.20
C ASP A 302 10.63 -29.27 3.81
N ALA A 303 9.34 -29.58 3.55
CA ALA A 303 8.88 -30.00 2.22
C ALA A 303 9.07 -28.88 1.19
N MET A 304 8.70 -27.65 1.56
CA MET A 304 8.89 -26.45 0.73
C MET A 304 10.38 -26.23 0.44
N LYS A 305 11.22 -26.22 1.47
CA LYS A 305 12.66 -26.06 1.36
C LYS A 305 13.31 -27.14 0.47
N ALA A 306 12.98 -28.41 0.71
CA ALA A 306 13.52 -29.52 -0.07
C ALA A 306 13.13 -29.44 -1.56
N TYR A 307 11.92 -28.98 -1.84
CA TYR A 307 11.44 -28.77 -3.21
C TYR A 307 12.23 -27.63 -3.89
N PHE A 308 12.25 -26.44 -3.28
CA PHE A 308 12.93 -25.30 -3.87
C PHE A 308 14.45 -25.42 -3.93
N LYS A 309 15.08 -26.24 -3.08
CA LYS A 309 16.50 -26.62 -3.25
C LYS A 309 16.73 -27.39 -4.55
N LYS A 310 15.86 -28.34 -4.90
CA LYS A 310 15.95 -29.05 -6.19
C LYS A 310 15.67 -28.13 -7.37
N VAL A 311 14.78 -27.16 -7.20
CA VAL A 311 14.56 -26.13 -8.22
C VAL A 311 15.79 -25.25 -8.37
N ASP A 312 16.47 -24.85 -7.26
CA ASP A 312 17.70 -24.07 -7.28
C ASP A 312 18.84 -24.83 -7.97
N GLU A 313 19.04 -26.12 -7.64
CA GLU A 313 20.02 -26.98 -8.28
C GLU A 313 19.85 -27.08 -9.81
N LYS A 314 18.59 -27.06 -10.28
CA LYS A 314 18.26 -27.22 -11.70
C LYS A 314 18.28 -25.92 -12.48
N TYR A 315 17.77 -24.83 -11.90
CA TYR A 315 17.48 -23.58 -12.59
C TYR A 315 18.26 -22.39 -12.06
N ASN A 316 18.96 -22.51 -10.91
CA ASN A 316 19.65 -21.41 -10.25
C ASN A 316 18.74 -20.24 -9.92
N ILE A 317 17.72 -20.46 -9.04
CA ILE A 317 16.74 -19.45 -8.62
C ILE A 317 17.35 -18.27 -7.85
N ARG A 318 18.66 -18.27 -7.63
CA ARG A 318 19.42 -17.13 -7.12
C ARG A 318 19.54 -16.00 -8.13
N THR A 319 19.21 -16.29 -9.39
CA THR A 319 19.17 -15.32 -10.47
C THR A 319 17.74 -15.15 -10.97
N GLU A 320 17.42 -13.97 -11.49
CA GLU A 320 16.13 -13.69 -12.11
C GLU A 320 15.86 -14.59 -13.33
N ASP A 321 16.89 -14.77 -14.18
CA ASP A 321 16.79 -15.63 -15.37
C ASP A 321 16.47 -17.08 -15.01
N GLY A 322 17.10 -17.61 -13.94
CA GLY A 322 16.85 -18.98 -13.47
C GLY A 322 15.42 -19.15 -12.93
N LEU A 323 14.93 -18.17 -12.18
CA LEU A 323 13.56 -18.19 -11.68
C LEU A 323 12.54 -18.03 -12.81
N ARG A 324 12.80 -17.19 -13.81
CA ARG A 324 12.00 -17.07 -15.04
C ARG A 324 11.98 -18.34 -15.86
N GLU A 325 13.13 -19.02 -16.01
CA GLU A 325 13.19 -20.31 -16.69
C GLU A 325 12.34 -21.36 -15.97
N TYR A 326 12.45 -21.45 -14.63
CA TYR A 326 11.62 -22.35 -13.85
C TYR A 326 10.12 -22.10 -14.11
N ILE A 327 9.66 -20.87 -14.00
CA ILE A 327 8.25 -20.53 -14.23
C ILE A 327 7.81 -20.86 -15.66
N SER A 328 8.63 -20.57 -16.66
CA SER A 328 8.32 -20.88 -18.06
C SER A 328 8.12 -22.36 -18.33
N LYS A 329 8.75 -23.24 -17.55
CA LYS A 329 8.56 -24.70 -17.63
C LYS A 329 7.33 -25.19 -16.88
N MET A 330 6.83 -24.38 -15.95
CA MET A 330 5.64 -24.71 -15.16
C MET A 330 4.34 -24.18 -15.78
N LEU A 331 4.41 -23.21 -16.70
CA LEU A 331 3.29 -22.74 -17.51
C LEU A 331 2.85 -23.78 -18.52
#